data_0cad0ed6997a13664bef1c5459c91af9
#
_entry.id   0cad0ed6997a13664bef1c5459c91af9
#
_cell.length_a   1.000
_cell.length_b   1.000
_cell.length_c   1.000
_cell.angle_alpha   90.00
_cell.angle_beta   90.00
_cell.angle_gamma   90.00
#
_symmetry.space_group_name_H-M   'P 1'
#
loop_
_entity.id
_entity.type
_entity.pdbx_description
1 polymer ?
#
loop_
_entity_poly.entity_id
_entity_poly.type
_entity_poly.pdbx_seq_one_letter_code
_entity_poly.pdbx_strand_id
1 'polypeptide(L)'
;SVGRIGFFIGPVINAGGRMSTSILAMRLFFSKSRDEAENILDELITYNNERKKATEDAVGKIVSELGDDAENSNVIIKYIPDCHESVAGIAAGRVKDIYHRPVIVLTDSSDENSIKGSARSVEGFDIFERIMTCRDLLSRFGGHPMAAGLTLEKKNFDEFVRRMNEPGWPEGADKFKRIVIDAAVPFSKINSNLVNETALIEPCG
;
A
#
# COMPACT_ATOMS: atom_id res chain seq x y z
N SER A 1 15.91 12.87 14.29
CA SER A 1 15.45 11.57 14.82
C SER A 1 15.31 10.57 13.69
N VAL A 2 15.36 9.28 13.96
CA VAL A 2 15.18 8.18 13.00
C VAL A 2 13.84 8.30 12.28
N GLY A 3 12.79 8.73 12.99
CA GLY A 3 11.47 8.98 12.41
C GLY A 3 11.50 10.02 11.27
N ARG A 4 12.33 11.06 11.36
CA ARG A 4 12.48 12.02 10.26
C ARG A 4 13.09 11.38 9.02
N ILE A 5 14.05 10.49 9.18
CA ILE A 5 14.64 9.77 8.04
C ILE A 5 13.59 8.88 7.39
N GLY A 6 12.86 8.09 8.16
CA GLY A 6 11.87 7.15 7.65
C GLY A 6 10.64 7.82 7.01
N PHE A 7 10.10 8.88 7.63
CA PHE A 7 8.82 9.46 7.21
C PHE A 7 8.94 10.72 6.33
N PHE A 8 10.09 11.41 6.32
CA PHE A 8 10.29 12.59 5.47
C PHE A 8 11.31 12.34 4.36
N ILE A 9 12.51 11.84 4.69
CA ILE A 9 13.57 11.68 3.69
C ILE A 9 13.32 10.43 2.84
N GLY A 10 13.01 9.30 3.47
CA GLY A 10 12.79 8.02 2.78
C GLY A 10 11.75 8.10 1.66
N PRO A 11 10.55 8.67 1.88
CA PRO A 11 9.55 8.84 0.83
C PRO A 11 10.00 9.70 -0.35
N VAL A 12 10.80 10.75 -0.11
CA VAL A 12 11.35 11.61 -1.18
C VAL A 12 12.36 10.84 -2.03
N ILE A 13 13.30 10.14 -1.38
CA ILE A 13 14.30 9.31 -2.08
C ILE A 13 13.61 8.21 -2.90
N ASN A 14 12.63 7.53 -2.31
CA ASN A 14 11.91 6.44 -2.96
C ASN A 14 11.00 6.91 -4.12
N ALA A 15 10.62 8.20 -4.14
CA ALA A 15 9.74 8.73 -5.18
C ALA A 15 10.40 8.71 -6.56
N GLY A 16 11.70 8.94 -6.65
CA GLY A 16 12.44 8.83 -7.92
C GLY A 16 12.27 7.47 -8.57
N GLY A 17 12.50 6.39 -7.84
CA GLY A 17 12.36 5.01 -8.36
C GLY A 17 10.91 4.57 -8.65
N ARG A 18 9.92 5.32 -8.15
CA ARG A 18 8.51 5.04 -8.41
C ARG A 18 7.94 5.80 -9.60
N MET A 19 8.33 7.07 -9.75
CA MET A 19 7.75 7.97 -10.76
C MET A 19 8.66 8.17 -11.97
N SER A 20 9.97 7.86 -11.85
CA SER A 20 10.97 8.03 -12.90
C SER A 20 12.03 6.93 -12.81
N THR A 21 13.17 7.21 -12.20
CA THR A 21 14.30 6.28 -12.08
C THR A 21 14.96 6.31 -10.72
N SER A 22 15.35 5.15 -10.20
CA SER A 22 16.14 5.03 -8.96
C SER A 22 17.55 5.64 -9.06
N ILE A 23 18.05 5.87 -10.29
CA ILE A 23 19.36 6.49 -10.53
C ILE A 23 19.40 7.91 -9.97
N LEU A 24 18.27 8.63 -9.99
CA LEU A 24 18.18 10.00 -9.47
C LEU A 24 18.53 10.07 -7.97
N ALA A 25 17.98 9.15 -7.20
CA ALA A 25 18.31 9.03 -5.77
C ALA A 25 19.78 8.69 -5.53
N MET A 26 20.36 7.81 -6.35
CA MET A 26 21.81 7.53 -6.26
C MET A 26 22.65 8.78 -6.58
N ARG A 27 22.31 9.52 -7.63
CA ARG A 27 23.02 10.76 -7.99
C ARG A 27 23.00 11.78 -6.85
N LEU A 28 21.92 11.88 -6.08
CA LEU A 28 21.86 12.74 -4.91
C LEU A 28 22.95 12.39 -3.89
N PHE A 29 23.16 11.09 -3.60
CA PHE A 29 24.19 10.65 -2.65
C PHE A 29 25.63 10.80 -3.17
N PHE A 30 25.83 10.83 -4.50
CA PHE A 30 27.13 10.99 -5.14
C PHE A 30 27.38 12.39 -5.67
N SER A 31 26.48 13.36 -5.43
CA SER A 31 26.65 14.76 -5.83
C SER A 31 27.91 15.35 -5.21
N LYS A 32 28.66 16.13 -6.01
CA LYS A 32 29.93 16.71 -5.61
C LYS A 32 29.83 18.19 -5.23
N SER A 33 28.69 18.80 -5.49
CA SER A 33 28.41 20.19 -5.13
C SER A 33 27.04 20.32 -4.49
N ARG A 34 26.87 21.39 -3.71
CA ARG A 34 25.60 21.73 -3.10
C ARG A 34 24.53 22.03 -4.14
N ASP A 35 24.87 22.79 -5.16
CA ASP A 35 23.95 23.20 -6.22
C ASP A 35 23.42 21.98 -6.99
N GLU A 36 24.30 21.01 -7.30
CA GLU A 36 23.88 19.73 -7.91
C GLU A 36 22.92 18.95 -7.00
N ALA A 37 23.24 18.88 -5.70
CA ALA A 37 22.40 18.17 -4.73
C ALA A 37 21.03 18.84 -4.57
N GLU A 38 20.97 20.17 -4.51
CA GLU A 38 19.72 20.94 -4.39
C GLU A 38 18.84 20.74 -5.63
N ASN A 39 19.38 20.80 -6.84
CA ASN A 39 18.62 20.57 -8.07
C ASN A 39 18.02 19.15 -8.11
N ILE A 40 18.79 18.11 -7.74
CA ILE A 40 18.30 16.75 -7.71
C ILE A 40 17.24 16.57 -6.61
N LEU A 41 17.42 17.20 -5.46
CA LEU A 41 16.47 17.15 -4.36
C LEU A 41 15.13 17.78 -4.74
N ASP A 42 15.13 18.92 -5.43
CA ASP A 42 13.91 19.60 -5.89
C ASP A 42 13.13 18.71 -6.89
N GLU A 43 13.83 18.01 -7.78
CA GLU A 43 13.22 17.05 -8.69
C GLU A 43 12.60 15.87 -7.93
N LEU A 44 13.30 15.31 -6.95
CA LEU A 44 12.77 14.22 -6.10
C LEU A 44 11.57 14.67 -5.26
N ILE A 45 11.56 15.91 -4.76
CA ILE A 45 10.41 16.48 -4.04
C ILE A 45 9.20 16.60 -4.97
N THR A 46 9.43 17.03 -6.22
CA THR A 46 8.37 17.12 -7.24
C THR A 46 7.76 15.75 -7.48
N TYR A 47 8.55 14.72 -7.76
CA TYR A 47 8.05 13.35 -7.91
C TYR A 47 7.32 12.82 -6.67
N ASN A 48 7.80 13.19 -5.47
CA ASN A 48 7.11 12.78 -4.24
C ASN A 48 5.73 13.45 -4.10
N ASN A 49 5.59 14.69 -4.52
CA ASN A 49 4.31 15.40 -4.50
C ASN A 49 3.35 14.83 -5.56
N GLU A 50 3.82 14.54 -6.76
CA GLU A 50 3.04 13.87 -7.81
C GLU A 50 2.56 12.49 -7.34
N ARG A 51 3.44 11.70 -6.75
CA ARG A 51 3.09 10.40 -6.18
C ARG A 51 2.02 10.53 -5.08
N LYS A 52 2.16 11.51 -4.17
CA LYS A 52 1.16 11.75 -3.11
C LYS A 52 -0.19 12.07 -3.72
N LYS A 53 -0.24 13.01 -4.66
CA LYS A 53 -1.46 13.41 -5.35
C LYS A 53 -2.10 12.23 -6.08
N ALA A 54 -1.34 11.49 -6.90
CA ALA A 54 -1.84 10.32 -7.59
C ALA A 54 -2.39 9.25 -6.62
N THR A 55 -1.75 9.09 -5.45
CA THR A 55 -2.25 8.17 -4.41
C THR A 55 -3.58 8.66 -3.81
N GLU A 56 -3.69 9.96 -3.52
CA GLU A 56 -4.91 10.57 -2.96
C GLU A 56 -6.06 10.48 -3.95
N ASP A 57 -5.82 10.78 -5.22
CA ASP A 57 -6.80 10.68 -6.29
C ASP A 57 -7.30 9.23 -6.46
N ALA A 58 -6.39 8.25 -6.50
CA ALA A 58 -6.75 6.83 -6.60
C ALA A 58 -7.56 6.35 -5.39
N VAL A 59 -7.15 6.69 -4.17
CA VAL A 59 -7.88 6.33 -2.95
C VAL A 59 -9.24 7.00 -2.92
N GLY A 60 -9.32 8.30 -3.24
CA GLY A 60 -10.57 9.05 -3.28
C GLY A 60 -11.57 8.43 -4.26
N LYS A 61 -11.10 8.04 -5.46
CA LYS A 61 -11.92 7.35 -6.46
C LYS A 61 -12.43 6.01 -5.94
N ILE A 62 -11.55 5.18 -5.36
CA ILE A 62 -11.94 3.89 -4.80
C ILE A 62 -12.99 4.06 -3.70
N VAL A 63 -12.77 4.96 -2.74
CA VAL A 63 -13.67 5.20 -1.63
C VAL A 63 -15.02 5.71 -2.09
N SER A 64 -15.06 6.63 -3.07
CA SER A 64 -16.30 7.16 -3.61
C SER A 64 -17.16 6.11 -4.37
N GLU A 65 -16.50 5.11 -4.97
CA GLU A 65 -17.16 4.04 -5.72
C GLU A 65 -17.55 2.83 -4.84
N LEU A 66 -16.98 2.70 -3.65
CA LEU A 66 -17.25 1.55 -2.78
C LEU A 66 -18.56 1.68 -2.01
N GLY A 67 -18.89 2.87 -1.52
CA GLY A 67 -20.06 3.07 -0.66
C GLY A 67 -20.13 2.02 0.46
N ASP A 68 -21.35 1.51 0.70
CA ASP A 68 -21.62 0.48 1.72
C ASP A 68 -21.20 -0.94 1.29
N ASP A 69 -20.83 -1.15 0.02
CA ASP A 69 -20.44 -2.46 -0.53
C ASP A 69 -19.11 -2.96 0.03
N ALA A 70 -18.31 -2.08 0.60
CA ALA A 70 -17.02 -2.43 1.19
C ALA A 70 -17.15 -3.44 2.35
N GLU A 71 -18.21 -3.33 3.15
CA GLU A 71 -18.44 -4.20 4.31
C GLU A 71 -18.84 -5.62 3.91
N ASN A 72 -19.46 -5.76 2.75
CA ASN A 72 -19.98 -7.03 2.22
C ASN A 72 -18.95 -7.82 1.43
N SER A 73 -17.83 -7.20 1.05
CA SER A 73 -16.78 -7.85 0.26
C SER A 73 -15.76 -8.57 1.14
N ASN A 74 -15.38 -9.79 0.77
CA ASN A 74 -14.22 -10.47 1.39
C ASN A 74 -12.91 -9.81 0.94
N VAL A 75 -12.80 -9.46 -0.33
CA VAL A 75 -11.66 -8.77 -0.91
C VAL A 75 -12.17 -7.57 -1.71
N ILE A 76 -11.72 -6.38 -1.39
CA ILE A 76 -12.02 -5.18 -2.17
C ILE A 76 -11.14 -5.21 -3.43
N ILE A 77 -11.78 -5.23 -4.61
CA ILE A 77 -11.06 -5.26 -5.89
C ILE A 77 -11.55 -4.08 -6.73
N LYS A 78 -10.62 -3.22 -7.12
CA LYS A 78 -10.93 -2.06 -7.97
C LYS A 78 -9.96 -1.94 -9.12
N TYR A 79 -10.51 -1.71 -10.31
CA TYR A 79 -9.74 -1.37 -11.50
C TYR A 79 -9.77 0.14 -11.71
N ILE A 80 -8.60 0.75 -11.66
CA ILE A 80 -8.40 2.19 -11.87
C ILE A 80 -7.50 2.32 -13.10
N PRO A 81 -8.08 2.46 -14.30
CA PRO A 81 -7.30 2.80 -15.48
C PRO A 81 -6.53 4.10 -15.21
N ASP A 82 -5.44 4.32 -15.87
CA ASP A 82 -4.59 5.50 -15.70
C ASP A 82 -3.88 5.64 -14.33
N CYS A 83 -4.13 4.77 -13.36
CA CYS A 83 -3.36 4.76 -12.14
C CYS A 83 -1.94 4.25 -12.41
N HIS A 84 -0.93 5.02 -12.02
CA HIS A 84 0.45 4.58 -12.16
C HIS A 84 0.70 3.30 -11.34
N GLU A 85 1.32 2.28 -11.95
CA GLU A 85 1.50 0.96 -11.30
C GLU A 85 2.19 1.03 -9.93
N SER A 86 3.18 1.94 -9.80
CA SER A 86 3.90 2.13 -8.54
C SER A 86 3.04 2.73 -7.42
N VAL A 87 1.89 3.32 -7.77
CA VAL A 87 0.92 3.91 -6.85
C VAL A 87 -0.14 2.89 -6.43
N ALA A 88 -0.49 1.94 -7.30
CA ALA A 88 -1.52 0.94 -7.03
C ALA A 88 -1.32 0.20 -5.70
N GLY A 89 -0.08 -0.21 -5.39
CA GLY A 89 0.24 -0.88 -4.13
C GLY A 89 0.14 0.03 -2.89
N ILE A 90 0.37 1.33 -3.05
CA ILE A 90 0.23 2.31 -1.96
C ILE A 90 -1.27 2.59 -1.72
N ALA A 91 -2.02 2.77 -2.80
CA ALA A 91 -3.47 2.96 -2.74
C ALA A 91 -4.15 1.73 -2.10
N ALA A 92 -3.78 0.51 -2.51
CA ALA A 92 -4.27 -0.72 -1.90
C ALA A 92 -4.00 -0.76 -0.39
N GLY A 93 -2.80 -0.37 0.05
CA GLY A 93 -2.46 -0.27 1.47
C GLY A 93 -3.34 0.71 2.23
N ARG A 94 -3.55 1.92 1.70
CA ARG A 94 -4.40 2.94 2.34
C ARG A 94 -5.86 2.52 2.42
N VAL A 95 -6.42 1.96 1.34
CA VAL A 95 -7.81 1.46 1.33
C VAL A 95 -7.96 0.31 2.32
N LYS A 96 -6.98 -0.62 2.38
CA LYS A 96 -6.92 -1.68 3.39
C LYS A 96 -6.97 -1.12 4.82
N ASP A 97 -6.23 -0.03 5.09
CA ASP A 97 -6.20 0.57 6.43
C ASP A 97 -7.52 1.25 6.79
N ILE A 98 -8.27 1.78 5.80
CA ILE A 98 -9.59 2.39 5.99
C ILE A 98 -10.65 1.33 6.31
N TYR A 99 -10.74 0.28 5.48
CA TYR A 99 -11.83 -0.69 5.55
C TYR A 99 -11.50 -1.96 6.33
N HIS A 100 -10.22 -2.15 6.70
CA HIS A 100 -9.72 -3.37 7.33
C HIS A 100 -10.11 -4.63 6.55
N ARG A 101 -9.89 -4.61 5.25
CA ARG A 101 -10.15 -5.70 4.30
C ARG A 101 -8.93 -5.90 3.40
N PRO A 102 -8.70 -7.11 2.89
CA PRO A 102 -7.78 -7.30 1.79
C PRO A 102 -8.21 -6.47 0.59
N VAL A 103 -7.25 -5.83 -0.08
CA VAL A 103 -7.49 -4.93 -1.22
C VAL A 103 -6.59 -5.28 -2.37
N ILE A 104 -7.16 -5.31 -3.57
CA ILE A 104 -6.44 -5.41 -4.84
C ILE A 104 -6.79 -4.18 -5.67
N VAL A 105 -5.78 -3.41 -6.04
CA VAL A 105 -5.91 -2.31 -6.99
C VAL A 105 -5.25 -2.71 -8.29
N LEU A 106 -6.05 -2.73 -9.35
CA LEU A 106 -5.64 -3.06 -10.71
C LEU A 106 -5.55 -1.77 -11.54
N THR A 107 -4.63 -1.75 -12.49
CA THR A 107 -4.44 -0.65 -13.46
C THR A 107 -4.09 -1.22 -14.84
N ASP A 108 -4.01 -0.37 -15.84
CA ASP A 108 -3.60 -0.79 -17.18
C ASP A 108 -2.20 -1.38 -17.19
N SER A 109 -1.99 -2.36 -18.02
CA SER A 109 -0.68 -2.93 -18.33
C SER A 109 -0.12 -2.29 -19.61
N SER A 110 1.14 -2.53 -19.89
CA SER A 110 1.74 -2.20 -21.21
C SER A 110 1.10 -2.96 -22.38
N ASP A 111 0.46 -4.07 -22.10
CA ASP A 111 -0.39 -4.80 -23.05
C ASP A 111 -1.83 -4.33 -22.88
N GLU A 112 -2.44 -3.80 -23.94
CA GLU A 112 -3.79 -3.20 -23.93
C GLU A 112 -4.90 -4.19 -23.50
N ASN A 113 -4.70 -5.49 -23.70
CA ASN A 113 -5.65 -6.52 -23.30
C ASN A 113 -5.50 -6.98 -21.86
N SER A 114 -4.45 -6.56 -21.17
CA SER A 114 -4.11 -6.97 -19.81
C SER A 114 -4.22 -5.84 -18.82
N ILE A 115 -4.53 -6.22 -17.59
CA ILE A 115 -4.46 -5.35 -16.41
C ILE A 115 -3.54 -5.99 -15.38
N LYS A 116 -2.82 -5.15 -14.66
CA LYS A 116 -1.90 -5.57 -13.60
C LYS A 116 -2.27 -4.90 -12.29
N GLY A 117 -1.93 -5.50 -11.19
CA GLY A 117 -2.30 -4.95 -9.89
C GLY A 117 -1.42 -5.37 -8.74
N SER A 118 -1.69 -4.70 -7.64
CA SER A 118 -1.06 -4.94 -6.36
C SER A 118 -2.11 -5.25 -5.31
N ALA A 119 -1.86 -6.31 -4.57
CA ALA A 119 -2.68 -6.73 -3.43
C ALA A 119 -2.02 -6.36 -2.11
N ARG A 120 -2.85 -6.03 -1.11
CA ARG A 120 -2.46 -5.86 0.29
C ARG A 120 -3.46 -6.56 1.17
N SER A 121 -2.99 -7.23 2.22
CA SER A 121 -3.83 -8.02 3.11
C SER A 121 -3.86 -7.51 4.54
N VAL A 122 -4.81 -8.05 5.30
CA VAL A 122 -4.91 -7.90 6.74
C VAL A 122 -4.37 -9.14 7.44
N GLU A 123 -4.03 -9.02 8.70
CA GLU A 123 -3.54 -10.14 9.50
C GLU A 123 -4.56 -11.29 9.52
N GLY A 124 -4.06 -12.51 9.38
CA GLY A 124 -4.89 -13.72 9.34
C GLY A 124 -5.52 -14.04 7.97
N PHE A 125 -5.45 -13.15 6.98
CA PHE A 125 -5.94 -13.43 5.63
C PHE A 125 -4.76 -13.56 4.65
N ASP A 126 -4.47 -14.77 4.19
CA ASP A 126 -3.45 -15.01 3.16
C ASP A 126 -3.99 -14.64 1.78
N ILE A 127 -3.60 -13.43 1.31
CA ILE A 127 -4.04 -12.94 0.00
C ILE A 127 -3.40 -13.74 -1.14
N PHE A 128 -2.20 -14.27 -0.95
CA PHE A 128 -1.52 -15.03 -1.99
C PHE A 128 -2.19 -16.39 -2.21
N GLU A 129 -2.52 -17.13 -1.13
CA GLU A 129 -3.30 -18.36 -1.24
C GLU A 129 -4.67 -18.12 -1.88
N ARG A 130 -5.35 -17.01 -1.51
CA ARG A 130 -6.62 -16.65 -2.13
C ARG A 130 -6.48 -16.36 -3.62
N ILE A 131 -5.45 -15.63 -4.06
CA ILE A 131 -5.15 -15.39 -5.47
C ILE A 131 -4.85 -16.72 -6.20
N MET A 132 -4.17 -17.66 -5.56
CA MET A 132 -3.87 -18.97 -6.13
C MET A 132 -5.12 -19.78 -6.52
N THR A 133 -6.26 -19.58 -5.87
CA THR A 133 -7.53 -20.21 -6.27
C THR A 133 -8.03 -19.75 -7.65
N CYS A 134 -7.50 -18.63 -8.14
CA CYS A 134 -7.83 -18.03 -9.44
C CYS A 134 -6.68 -18.13 -10.45
N ARG A 135 -5.71 -18.98 -10.20
CA ARG A 135 -4.48 -19.08 -10.99
C ARG A 135 -4.71 -19.29 -12.50
N ASP A 136 -5.78 -19.98 -12.86
CA ASP A 136 -6.18 -20.23 -14.26
C ASP A 136 -6.61 -18.97 -15.03
N LEU A 137 -6.97 -17.89 -14.31
CA LEU A 137 -7.35 -16.58 -14.87
C LEU A 137 -6.16 -15.63 -15.00
N LEU A 138 -5.02 -15.97 -14.40
CA LEU A 138 -3.86 -15.09 -14.26
C LEU A 138 -2.76 -15.44 -15.27
N SER A 139 -2.18 -14.42 -15.89
CA SER A 139 -1.00 -14.57 -16.75
C SER A 139 0.31 -14.51 -15.96
N ARG A 140 0.33 -13.70 -14.89
CA ARG A 140 1.46 -13.59 -13.94
C ARG A 140 0.93 -13.32 -12.55
N PHE A 141 1.58 -13.88 -11.55
CA PHE A 141 1.32 -13.57 -10.16
C PHE A 141 2.52 -13.96 -9.30
N GLY A 142 2.64 -13.34 -8.13
CA GLY A 142 3.69 -13.63 -7.17
C GLY A 142 3.49 -12.80 -5.90
N GLY A 143 4.00 -13.30 -4.78
CA GLY A 143 3.85 -12.59 -3.52
C GLY A 143 4.01 -13.47 -2.29
N HIS A 144 3.44 -13.01 -1.22
CA HIS A 144 3.42 -13.65 0.09
C HIS A 144 2.09 -13.29 0.82
N PRO A 145 1.78 -13.85 2.00
CA PRO A 145 0.47 -13.68 2.65
C PRO A 145 -0.04 -12.23 2.75
N MET A 146 0.85 -11.26 2.97
CA MET A 146 0.45 -9.87 3.22
C MET A 146 0.43 -8.98 1.98
N ALA A 147 1.08 -9.41 0.88
CA ALA A 147 1.15 -8.62 -0.35
C ALA A 147 1.43 -9.50 -1.56
N ALA A 148 0.78 -9.21 -2.67
CA ALA A 148 1.00 -9.90 -3.93
C ALA A 148 0.90 -8.94 -5.13
N GLY A 149 1.54 -9.34 -6.23
CA GLY A 149 1.37 -8.73 -7.54
C GLY A 149 0.72 -9.72 -8.49
N LEU A 150 -0.10 -9.25 -9.41
CA LEU A 150 -0.78 -10.08 -10.39
C LEU A 150 -1.01 -9.35 -11.72
N THR A 151 -1.18 -10.15 -12.76
CA THR A 151 -1.59 -9.67 -14.10
C THR A 151 -2.62 -10.65 -14.65
N LEU A 152 -3.70 -10.13 -15.25
CA LEU A 152 -4.74 -10.92 -15.89
C LEU A 152 -5.24 -10.21 -17.15
N GLU A 153 -5.86 -10.96 -18.04
CA GLU A 153 -6.55 -10.38 -19.20
C GLU A 153 -7.82 -9.65 -18.74
N LYS A 154 -8.15 -8.50 -19.36
CA LYS A 154 -9.34 -7.69 -19.05
C LYS A 154 -10.63 -8.51 -19.09
N LYS A 155 -10.74 -9.45 -20.04
CA LYS A 155 -11.92 -10.33 -20.17
C LYS A 155 -12.16 -11.23 -18.95
N ASN A 156 -11.14 -11.50 -18.14
CA ASN A 156 -11.23 -12.36 -16.97
C ASN A 156 -11.55 -11.57 -15.69
N PHE A 157 -11.67 -10.23 -15.76
CA PHE A 157 -11.80 -9.38 -14.58
C PHE A 157 -13.03 -9.72 -13.74
N ASP A 158 -14.21 -9.81 -14.35
CA ASP A 158 -15.45 -10.06 -13.61
C ASP A 158 -15.46 -11.43 -12.94
N GLU A 159 -14.96 -12.45 -13.61
CA GLU A 159 -14.84 -13.79 -13.05
C GLU A 159 -13.80 -13.84 -11.92
N PHE A 160 -12.70 -13.11 -12.06
CA PHE A 160 -11.71 -12.97 -11.00
C PHE A 160 -12.32 -12.30 -9.75
N VAL A 161 -13.05 -11.18 -9.92
CA VAL A 161 -13.74 -10.51 -8.81
C VAL A 161 -14.73 -11.44 -8.13
N ARG A 162 -15.52 -12.17 -8.90
CA ARG A 162 -16.51 -13.14 -8.39
C ARG A 162 -15.84 -14.22 -7.52
N ARG A 163 -14.80 -14.89 -8.06
CA ARG A 163 -14.11 -15.99 -7.33
C ARG A 163 -13.37 -15.49 -6.09
N MET A 164 -12.72 -14.34 -6.17
CA MET A 164 -12.03 -13.74 -5.02
C MET A 164 -12.98 -13.41 -3.87
N ASN A 165 -14.27 -13.20 -4.16
CA ASN A 165 -15.30 -12.89 -3.18
C ASN A 165 -16.22 -14.10 -2.83
N GLU A 166 -15.92 -15.30 -3.33
CA GLU A 166 -16.61 -16.51 -2.90
C GLU A 166 -16.53 -16.67 -1.36
N PRO A 167 -17.56 -17.26 -0.72
CA PRO A 167 -17.56 -17.50 0.73
C PRO A 167 -16.28 -18.24 1.19
N GLY A 168 -15.79 -17.89 2.35
CA GLY A 168 -14.58 -18.51 2.91
C GLY A 168 -13.63 -17.49 3.53
N TRP A 169 -14.15 -16.62 4.41
CA TRP A 169 -13.28 -15.83 5.28
C TRP A 169 -12.51 -16.80 6.19
N PRO A 170 -11.18 -16.69 6.31
CA PRO A 170 -10.38 -17.62 7.10
C PRO A 170 -10.81 -17.62 8.56
N GLU A 171 -10.88 -18.81 9.13
CA GLU A 171 -11.17 -18.98 10.55
C GLU A 171 -10.03 -18.34 11.38
N GLY A 172 -10.39 -17.47 12.34
CA GLY A 172 -9.42 -16.75 13.15
C GLY A 172 -8.87 -15.43 12.55
N ALA A 173 -9.18 -15.11 11.30
CA ALA A 173 -8.88 -13.78 10.75
C ALA A 173 -9.92 -12.76 11.21
N ASP A 174 -9.45 -11.64 11.76
CA ASP A 174 -10.36 -10.60 12.22
C ASP A 174 -10.88 -9.75 11.07
N LYS A 175 -12.18 -9.54 11.05
CA LYS A 175 -12.82 -8.56 10.17
C LYS A 175 -12.72 -7.13 10.69
N PHE A 176 -12.21 -6.94 11.90
CA PHE A 176 -12.11 -5.66 12.58
C PHE A 176 -10.66 -5.38 12.99
N LYS A 177 -10.29 -4.12 12.98
CA LYS A 177 -8.97 -3.69 13.43
C LYS A 177 -8.81 -3.95 14.93
N ARG A 178 -7.83 -4.76 15.30
CA ARG A 178 -7.45 -4.95 16.70
C ARG A 178 -6.61 -3.78 17.20
N ILE A 179 -6.88 -3.37 18.43
CA ILE A 179 -5.98 -2.51 19.19
C ILE A 179 -5.22 -3.41 20.16
N VAL A 180 -3.93 -3.57 19.92
CA VAL A 180 -3.05 -4.29 20.84
C VAL A 180 -2.63 -3.32 21.95
N ILE A 181 -2.88 -3.73 23.19
CA ILE A 181 -2.52 -2.95 24.39
C ILE A 181 -1.26 -3.57 24.98
N ASP A 182 -0.13 -2.89 24.85
CA ASP A 182 1.16 -3.38 25.34
C ASP A 182 1.21 -3.45 26.88
N ALA A 183 0.59 -2.48 27.57
CA ALA A 183 0.51 -2.47 29.02
C ALA A 183 -0.70 -1.70 29.55
N ALA A 184 -1.30 -2.21 30.63
CA ALA A 184 -2.32 -1.48 31.41
C ALA A 184 -1.62 -0.62 32.46
N VAL A 185 -1.73 0.70 32.33
CA VAL A 185 -1.10 1.66 33.25
C VAL A 185 -2.18 2.39 34.04
N PRO A 186 -2.22 2.28 35.41
CA PRO A 186 -3.15 3.03 36.20
C PRO A 186 -2.86 4.54 36.14
N PHE A 187 -3.88 5.38 36.16
CA PHE A 187 -3.75 6.85 36.08
C PHE A 187 -2.74 7.43 37.07
N SER A 188 -2.65 6.87 38.29
CA SER A 188 -1.70 7.31 39.32
C SER A 188 -0.21 7.10 38.93
N LYS A 189 0.07 6.29 37.91
CA LYS A 189 1.41 6.04 37.39
C LYS A 189 1.75 6.90 36.15
N ILE A 190 0.76 7.60 35.61
CA ILE A 190 0.99 8.49 34.46
C ILE A 190 1.54 9.81 34.96
N ASN A 191 2.82 10.02 34.75
CA ASN A 191 3.55 11.22 35.14
C ASN A 191 4.60 11.57 34.07
N SER A 192 5.26 12.72 34.21
CA SER A 192 6.27 13.18 33.24
C SER A 192 7.44 12.21 33.08
N ASN A 193 7.80 11.46 34.13
CA ASN A 193 8.88 10.48 34.04
C ASN A 193 8.51 9.32 33.10
N LEU A 194 7.30 8.77 33.24
CA LEU A 194 6.83 7.71 32.35
C LEU A 194 6.82 8.19 30.88
N VAL A 195 6.37 9.43 30.61
CA VAL A 195 6.40 10.00 29.25
C VAL A 195 7.83 10.13 28.73
N ASN A 196 8.76 10.59 29.55
CA ASN A 196 10.16 10.71 29.16
C ASN A 196 10.82 9.34 28.93
N GLU A 197 10.50 8.34 29.75
CA GLU A 197 11.02 6.98 29.61
C GLU A 197 10.48 6.30 28.34
N THR A 198 9.19 6.48 28.04
CA THR A 198 8.62 5.95 26.77
C THR A 198 9.20 6.63 25.54
N ALA A 199 9.58 7.90 25.62
CA ALA A 199 10.28 8.59 24.54
C ALA A 199 11.68 8.04 24.25
N LEU A 200 12.32 7.34 25.20
CA LEU A 200 13.63 6.71 24.99
C LEU A 200 13.59 5.46 24.11
N ILE A 201 12.42 4.81 24.01
CA ILE A 201 12.24 3.61 23.17
C ILE A 201 11.82 3.95 21.73
N GLU A 202 11.64 5.24 21.41
CA GLU A 202 11.38 5.65 20.02
C GLU A 202 12.58 5.32 19.08
N PRO A 203 12.33 4.90 17.83
CA PRO A 203 11.03 4.88 17.15
C PRO A 203 10.22 3.62 17.47
N CYS A 204 9.03 3.81 18.02
CA CYS A 204 8.03 2.76 18.16
C CYS A 204 7.36 2.55 16.80
N GLY A 205 7.36 1.32 16.27
CA GLY A 205 6.87 0.98 14.95
C GLY A 205 5.50 0.35 14.94
#